data_e1bc8ad8effed343eb14737002d7de7c
#
_entry.id   e1bc8ad8effed343eb14737002d7de7c
#
_cell.length_a   1.000
_cell.length_b   1.000
_cell.length_c   1.000
_cell.angle_alpha   90.00
_cell.angle_beta   90.00
_cell.angle_gamma   90.00
#
_symmetry.space_group_name_H-M   'P 1'
#
loop_
_entity.id
_entity.type
_entity.pdbx_description
1 polymer ?
#
loop_
_entity_poly.entity_id
_entity_poly.type
_entity_poly.pdbx_seq_one_letter_code
_entity_poly.pdbx_strand_id
1 'polypeptide(L)'
;SAIASSSLADRIERYQVDLCGLTTEQLVAIAECCKICVAIFAFVSGYGLMYGYSAKMKNKEKYAVSEWISGHLLSTMSGFWFTAAVSYLIYFGLGLKDPSKWGETFYEKGFAVFADILGISRLLETESLNGAWWYMSAAFVFIILLPLLDGTIEKFGGIFCIAVIFLLPRILGIGFQGGSKPYSFLLIFVAGMLCCKYNFFQKLHEYRRKKLKFICLSALLCAGLFLYHKIDLKIFWEFRYVLVPFLLILFCVEYLFRITPVSLFLQYLGKHSMNIWLVHTFVRDSLGKYVFALKKFWLIPVAVLVISLGISYCLDFLKKITGYQKLIRLLKKKVTEHYAVRE
;
A
#
# COMPACT_ATOMS: atom_id res chain seq x y z
N SER A 1 -23.50 5.75 7.30
CA SER A 1 -23.69 5.67 8.76
C SER A 1 -22.88 6.78 9.44
N ALA A 2 -23.43 7.42 10.48
CA ALA A 2 -22.78 8.52 11.22
C ALA A 2 -21.39 8.15 11.81
N ILE A 3 -21.08 6.85 11.88
CA ILE A 3 -19.79 6.34 12.39
C ILE A 3 -18.68 6.45 11.32
N ALA A 4 -19.01 6.26 10.05
CA ALA A 4 -18.00 6.27 8.98
C ALA A 4 -17.40 7.66 8.71
N SER A 5 -18.14 8.72 9.01
CA SER A 5 -17.71 10.12 8.79
C SER A 5 -17.08 10.78 10.04
N SER A 6 -17.14 10.14 11.22
CA SER A 6 -16.58 10.70 12.45
C SER A 6 -15.06 10.58 12.50
N SER A 7 -14.39 11.61 13.03
CA SER A 7 -12.95 11.59 13.28
C SER A 7 -12.57 10.52 14.31
N LEU A 8 -11.28 10.20 14.42
CA LEU A 8 -10.79 9.31 15.47
C LEU A 8 -11.06 9.91 16.87
N ALA A 9 -10.89 11.22 17.03
CA ALA A 9 -11.15 11.93 18.28
C ALA A 9 -12.63 11.79 18.69
N ASP A 10 -13.57 12.01 17.77
CA ASP A 10 -15.01 11.87 18.04
C ASP A 10 -15.38 10.44 18.45
N ARG A 11 -14.70 9.44 17.89
CA ARG A 11 -14.93 8.02 18.25
C ARG A 11 -14.40 7.71 19.65
N ILE A 12 -13.20 8.22 19.99
CA ILE A 12 -12.60 8.07 21.33
C ILE A 12 -13.55 8.62 22.39
N GLU A 13 -14.05 9.83 22.18
CA GLU A 13 -14.97 10.48 23.10
C GLU A 13 -16.30 9.75 23.21
N ARG A 14 -16.93 9.45 22.08
CA ARG A 14 -18.24 8.75 22.00
C ARG A 14 -18.23 7.40 22.70
N TYR A 15 -17.16 6.62 22.60
CA TYR A 15 -17.06 5.29 23.17
C TYR A 15 -16.31 5.27 24.50
N GLN A 16 -15.90 6.44 25.01
CA GLN A 16 -15.15 6.58 26.27
C GLN A 16 -13.95 5.61 26.31
N VAL A 17 -13.11 5.66 25.26
CA VAL A 17 -11.97 4.76 25.12
C VAL A 17 -10.92 5.08 26.20
N ASP A 18 -10.51 4.07 26.95
CA ASP A 18 -9.40 4.16 27.91
C ASP A 18 -8.08 4.31 27.15
N LEU A 19 -7.42 5.44 27.36
CA LEU A 19 -6.17 5.83 26.70
C LEU A 19 -4.92 5.44 27.50
N CYS A 20 -5.09 4.80 28.66
CA CYS A 20 -3.99 4.36 29.53
C CYS A 20 -2.99 5.51 29.85
N GLY A 21 -3.51 6.69 30.13
CA GLY A 21 -2.70 7.89 30.48
C GLY A 21 -2.25 8.75 29.30
N LEU A 22 -2.56 8.36 28.06
CA LEU A 22 -2.34 9.21 26.89
C LEU A 22 -3.45 10.25 26.73
N THR A 23 -3.13 11.40 26.13
CA THR A 23 -4.17 12.34 25.69
C THR A 23 -4.76 11.92 24.32
N THR A 24 -5.95 12.40 24.01
CA THR A 24 -6.57 12.19 22.69
C THR A 24 -5.67 12.69 21.55
N GLU A 25 -5.01 13.84 21.74
CA GLU A 25 -4.09 14.42 20.76
C GLU A 25 -2.87 13.51 20.54
N GLN A 26 -2.29 12.96 21.62
CA GLN A 26 -1.17 12.02 21.52
C GLN A 26 -1.57 10.75 20.76
N LEU A 27 -2.76 10.20 21.03
CA LEU A 27 -3.23 9.01 20.34
C LEU A 27 -3.52 9.29 18.84
N VAL A 28 -4.10 10.45 18.52
CA VAL A 28 -4.28 10.90 17.13
C VAL A 28 -2.93 11.04 16.43
N ALA A 29 -1.92 11.63 17.10
CA ALA A 29 -0.58 11.74 16.55
C ALA A 29 0.07 10.37 16.28
N ILE A 30 -0.09 9.41 17.20
CA ILE A 30 0.37 8.02 16.99
C ILE A 30 -0.34 7.40 15.81
N ALA A 31 -1.65 7.55 15.67
CA ALA A 31 -2.43 7.01 14.56
C ALA A 31 -2.02 7.62 13.21
N GLU A 32 -1.73 8.91 13.17
CA GLU A 32 -1.17 9.59 11.98
C GLU A 32 0.23 9.03 11.62
N CYS A 33 1.07 8.81 12.63
CA CYS A 33 2.38 8.19 12.41
C CYS A 33 2.24 6.76 11.83
N CYS A 34 1.25 5.98 12.26
CA CYS A 34 1.01 4.64 11.73
C CYS A 34 0.67 4.63 10.23
N LYS A 35 0.28 5.77 9.61
CA LYS A 35 0.10 5.89 8.15
C LYS A 35 1.41 5.69 7.36
N ILE A 36 2.55 5.67 8.02
CA ILE A 36 3.86 5.25 7.46
C ILE A 36 3.75 3.90 6.74
N CYS A 37 2.85 3.01 7.16
CA CYS A 37 2.65 1.70 6.54
C CYS A 37 2.42 1.78 5.02
N VAL A 38 1.77 2.84 4.51
CA VAL A 38 1.54 3.03 3.07
C VAL A 38 2.83 3.28 2.31
N ALA A 39 3.73 4.09 2.87
CA ALA A 39 5.05 4.32 2.28
C ALA A 39 5.91 3.04 2.31
N ILE A 40 5.80 2.23 3.37
CA ILE A 40 6.44 0.91 3.44
C ILE A 40 5.90 0.00 2.32
N PHE A 41 4.59 -0.04 2.09
CA PHE A 41 4.01 -0.79 0.97
C PHE A 41 4.56 -0.32 -0.39
N ALA A 42 4.67 0.98 -0.61
CA ALA A 42 5.22 1.52 -1.85
C ALA A 42 6.70 1.12 -2.04
N PHE A 43 7.51 1.20 -0.98
CA PHE A 43 8.90 0.75 -1.01
C PHE A 43 9.02 -0.75 -1.34
N VAL A 44 8.27 -1.58 -0.61
CA VAL A 44 8.29 -3.04 -0.80
C VAL A 44 7.79 -3.40 -2.22
N SER A 45 6.79 -2.68 -2.73
CA SER A 45 6.34 -2.83 -4.12
C SER A 45 7.46 -2.49 -5.11
N GLY A 46 8.17 -1.37 -4.92
CA GLY A 46 9.31 -0.98 -5.75
C GLY A 46 10.43 -2.02 -5.74
N TYR A 47 10.79 -2.50 -4.54
CA TYR A 47 11.82 -3.53 -4.38
C TYR A 47 11.42 -4.86 -5.02
N GLY A 48 10.21 -5.36 -4.71
CA GLY A 48 9.74 -6.66 -5.18
C GLY A 48 9.46 -6.70 -6.68
N LEU A 49 8.84 -5.65 -7.22
CA LEU A 49 8.60 -5.53 -8.67
C LEU A 49 9.92 -5.43 -9.43
N MET A 50 10.89 -4.63 -8.94
CA MET A 50 12.22 -4.52 -9.56
C MET A 50 12.97 -5.84 -9.53
N TYR A 51 12.89 -6.58 -8.41
CA TYR A 51 13.49 -7.91 -8.31
C TYR A 51 12.94 -8.88 -9.36
N GLY A 52 11.60 -8.95 -9.47
CA GLY A 52 10.92 -9.79 -10.46
C GLY A 52 11.18 -9.35 -11.90
N TYR A 53 11.22 -8.03 -12.16
CA TYR A 53 11.54 -7.46 -13.46
C TYR A 53 12.96 -7.80 -13.89
N SER A 54 13.95 -7.50 -13.05
CA SER A 54 15.36 -7.80 -13.35
C SER A 54 15.63 -9.28 -13.59
N ALA A 55 14.97 -10.17 -12.83
CA ALA A 55 15.12 -11.61 -13.00
C ALA A 55 14.60 -12.09 -14.38
N LYS A 56 13.49 -11.51 -14.87
CA LYS A 56 12.93 -11.85 -16.18
C LYS A 56 13.70 -11.20 -17.33
N MET A 57 14.12 -9.94 -17.18
CA MET A 57 14.81 -9.20 -18.25
C MET A 57 16.28 -9.64 -18.45
N LYS A 58 16.86 -10.41 -17.53
CA LYS A 58 18.16 -11.06 -17.78
C LYS A 58 18.14 -11.99 -19.01
N ASN A 59 16.98 -12.53 -19.38
CA ASN A 59 16.76 -13.36 -20.56
C ASN A 59 16.02 -12.54 -21.65
N LYS A 60 16.58 -11.39 -22.02
CA LYS A 60 15.96 -10.40 -22.94
C LYS A 60 15.48 -10.96 -24.31
N GLU A 61 16.00 -12.09 -24.75
CA GLU A 61 15.60 -12.71 -26.02
C GLU A 61 14.21 -13.37 -25.95
N LYS A 62 13.62 -13.51 -24.76
CA LYS A 62 12.36 -14.26 -24.57
C LYS A 62 11.18 -13.48 -23.99
N TYR A 63 11.36 -12.25 -23.50
CA TYR A 63 10.26 -11.57 -22.79
C TYR A 63 10.06 -10.12 -23.25
N ALA A 64 8.84 -9.83 -23.75
CA ALA A 64 8.43 -8.46 -24.02
C ALA A 64 8.10 -7.73 -22.69
N VAL A 65 8.45 -6.45 -22.61
CA VAL A 65 8.07 -5.56 -21.47
C VAL A 65 6.56 -5.56 -21.26
N SER A 66 5.79 -5.58 -22.35
CA SER A 66 4.33 -5.63 -22.34
C SER A 66 3.78 -6.91 -21.70
N GLU A 67 4.43 -8.06 -21.92
CA GLU A 67 4.07 -9.33 -21.26
C GLU A 67 4.27 -9.22 -19.74
N TRP A 68 5.41 -8.65 -19.31
CA TRP A 68 5.67 -8.45 -17.89
C TRP A 68 4.62 -7.55 -17.25
N ILE A 69 4.31 -6.39 -17.87
CA ILE A 69 3.28 -5.46 -17.38
C ILE A 69 1.92 -6.16 -17.27
N SER A 70 1.47 -6.80 -18.35
CA SER A 70 0.16 -7.47 -18.40
C SER A 70 0.05 -8.59 -17.36
N GLY A 71 1.10 -9.41 -17.24
CA GLY A 71 1.16 -10.49 -16.26
C GLY A 71 1.14 -9.99 -14.80
N HIS A 72 1.84 -8.89 -14.51
CA HIS A 72 1.85 -8.29 -13.17
C HIS A 72 0.56 -7.55 -12.84
N LEU A 73 -0.02 -6.81 -13.80
CA LEU A 73 -1.35 -6.20 -13.63
C LEU A 73 -2.40 -7.26 -13.34
N LEU A 74 -2.47 -8.32 -14.15
CA LEU A 74 -3.39 -9.42 -13.92
C LEU A 74 -3.17 -10.09 -12.56
N SER A 75 -1.90 -10.29 -12.16
CA SER A 75 -1.58 -10.90 -10.87
C SER A 75 -2.03 -10.06 -9.69
N THR A 76 -1.75 -8.76 -9.72
CA THR A 76 -2.05 -7.83 -8.63
C THR A 76 -3.54 -7.53 -8.57
N MET A 77 -4.15 -7.22 -9.70
CA MET A 77 -5.55 -6.82 -9.77
C MET A 77 -6.51 -7.98 -9.56
N SER A 78 -6.14 -9.21 -9.90
CA SER A 78 -7.03 -10.37 -9.70
C SER A 78 -7.45 -10.57 -8.25
N GLY A 79 -6.53 -10.37 -7.28
CA GLY A 79 -6.87 -10.43 -5.85
C GLY A 79 -7.84 -9.34 -5.44
N PHE A 80 -7.64 -8.14 -5.96
CA PHE A 80 -8.49 -6.99 -5.74
C PHE A 80 -9.88 -7.16 -6.35
N TRP A 81 -9.97 -7.55 -7.63
CA TRP A 81 -11.25 -7.74 -8.35
C TRP A 81 -12.20 -8.66 -7.63
N PHE A 82 -11.70 -9.79 -7.12
CA PHE A 82 -12.53 -10.72 -6.36
C PHE A 82 -13.08 -10.07 -5.08
N THR A 83 -12.20 -9.41 -4.33
CA THR A 83 -12.59 -8.73 -3.09
C THR A 83 -13.57 -7.58 -3.37
N ALA A 84 -13.33 -6.80 -4.43
CA ALA A 84 -14.23 -5.73 -4.84
C ALA A 84 -15.60 -6.28 -5.23
N ALA A 85 -15.67 -7.31 -6.08
CA ALA A 85 -16.93 -7.93 -6.48
C ALA A 85 -17.74 -8.44 -5.28
N VAL A 86 -17.10 -9.17 -4.36
CA VAL A 86 -17.76 -9.65 -3.13
C VAL A 86 -18.23 -8.48 -2.27
N SER A 87 -17.41 -7.44 -2.13
CA SER A 87 -17.79 -6.25 -1.34
C SER A 87 -18.96 -5.50 -1.95
N TYR A 88 -18.98 -5.30 -3.27
CA TYR A 88 -20.10 -4.67 -3.96
C TYR A 88 -21.39 -5.47 -3.81
N LEU A 89 -21.33 -6.80 -3.97
CA LEU A 89 -22.49 -7.67 -3.77
C LEU A 89 -23.06 -7.56 -2.34
N ILE A 90 -22.19 -7.53 -1.34
CA ILE A 90 -22.62 -7.39 0.07
C ILE A 90 -23.22 -6.00 0.32
N TYR A 91 -22.51 -4.93 -0.06
CA TYR A 91 -22.91 -3.57 0.29
C TYR A 91 -24.15 -3.09 -0.46
N PHE A 92 -24.28 -3.41 -1.74
CA PHE A 92 -25.50 -3.11 -2.51
C PHE A 92 -26.62 -4.10 -2.24
N GLY A 93 -26.30 -5.39 -2.10
CA GLY A 93 -27.33 -6.42 -1.82
C GLY A 93 -28.00 -6.23 -0.45
N LEU A 94 -27.26 -5.70 0.52
CA LEU A 94 -27.81 -5.39 1.86
C LEU A 94 -28.23 -3.92 2.04
N GLY A 95 -28.15 -3.08 1.00
CA GLY A 95 -28.49 -1.67 1.06
C GLY A 95 -27.65 -0.85 2.06
N LEU A 96 -26.41 -1.28 2.33
CA LEU A 96 -25.53 -0.64 3.31
C LEU A 96 -24.89 0.67 2.83
N LYS A 97 -24.89 0.92 1.53
CA LYS A 97 -24.40 2.15 0.90
C LYS A 97 -25.44 2.71 -0.03
N ASP A 98 -25.59 4.03 0.00
CA ASP A 98 -26.47 4.76 -0.90
C ASP A 98 -25.82 4.91 -2.29
N PRO A 99 -26.42 4.38 -3.35
CA PRO A 99 -25.89 4.48 -4.71
C PRO A 99 -25.79 5.91 -5.25
N SER A 100 -26.47 6.89 -4.67
CA SER A 100 -26.44 8.30 -5.10
C SER A 100 -25.04 8.92 -5.05
N LYS A 101 -24.15 8.39 -4.17
CA LYS A 101 -22.77 8.89 -4.03
C LYS A 101 -21.89 8.64 -5.26
N TRP A 102 -22.26 7.70 -6.14
CA TRP A 102 -21.48 7.37 -7.34
C TRP A 102 -21.88 8.19 -8.58
N GLY A 103 -22.85 9.07 -8.46
CA GLY A 103 -23.33 9.95 -9.52
C GLY A 103 -24.85 10.09 -9.51
N GLU A 104 -25.37 10.99 -10.32
CA GLU A 104 -26.81 11.24 -10.44
C GLU A 104 -27.44 10.25 -11.42
N THR A 105 -26.82 10.07 -12.57
CA THR A 105 -27.32 9.22 -13.65
C THR A 105 -26.89 7.76 -13.51
N PHE A 106 -27.57 6.85 -14.18
CA PHE A 106 -27.22 5.42 -14.24
C PHE A 106 -25.82 5.23 -14.86
N TYR A 107 -25.47 6.02 -15.88
CA TYR A 107 -24.19 5.95 -16.57
C TYR A 107 -23.03 6.38 -15.66
N GLU A 108 -23.18 7.46 -14.92
CA GLU A 108 -22.15 7.92 -13.97
C GLU A 108 -21.91 6.89 -12.86
N LYS A 109 -22.99 6.34 -12.30
CA LYS A 109 -22.90 5.26 -11.31
C LYS A 109 -22.18 4.03 -11.88
N GLY A 110 -22.58 3.61 -13.07
CA GLY A 110 -21.95 2.46 -13.76
C GLY A 110 -20.47 2.70 -14.05
N PHE A 111 -20.12 3.90 -14.53
CA PHE A 111 -18.73 4.27 -14.79
C PHE A 111 -17.89 4.31 -13.52
N ALA A 112 -18.39 4.93 -12.45
CA ALA A 112 -17.68 5.01 -11.18
C ALA A 112 -17.45 3.63 -10.55
N VAL A 113 -18.46 2.76 -10.54
CA VAL A 113 -18.34 1.36 -10.08
C VAL A 113 -17.33 0.58 -10.93
N PHE A 114 -17.39 0.75 -12.26
CA PHE A 114 -16.44 0.11 -13.16
C PHE A 114 -15.01 0.58 -12.94
N ALA A 115 -14.79 1.90 -12.81
CA ALA A 115 -13.48 2.47 -12.52
C ALA A 115 -12.93 1.98 -11.16
N ASP A 116 -13.81 1.85 -10.15
CA ASP A 116 -13.43 1.36 -8.83
C ASP A 116 -13.06 -0.13 -8.86
N ILE A 117 -13.86 -0.96 -9.54
CA ILE A 117 -13.53 -2.39 -9.72
C ILE A 117 -12.23 -2.57 -10.51
N LEU A 118 -11.95 -1.71 -11.49
CA LEU A 118 -10.67 -1.74 -12.19
C LEU A 118 -9.50 -1.27 -11.32
N GLY A 119 -9.75 -0.66 -10.16
CA GLY A 119 -8.72 -0.12 -9.28
C GLY A 119 -8.14 1.21 -9.75
N ILE A 120 -8.82 1.93 -10.65
CA ILE A 120 -8.37 3.21 -11.22
C ILE A 120 -9.24 4.42 -10.79
N SER A 121 -10.18 4.22 -9.87
CA SER A 121 -11.09 5.26 -9.38
C SER A 121 -10.36 6.52 -8.94
N ARG A 122 -9.21 6.39 -8.25
CA ARG A 122 -8.43 7.54 -7.80
C ARG A 122 -7.75 8.31 -8.94
N LEU A 123 -7.43 7.66 -10.04
CA LEU A 123 -6.88 8.34 -11.24
C LEU A 123 -7.94 9.13 -11.99
N LEU A 124 -9.17 8.65 -11.95
CA LEU A 124 -10.32 9.27 -12.61
C LEU A 124 -11.14 10.17 -11.69
N GLU A 125 -10.70 10.33 -10.44
CA GLU A 125 -11.35 11.12 -9.38
C GLU A 125 -12.82 10.73 -9.15
N THR A 126 -13.15 9.44 -9.37
CA THR A 126 -14.46 8.88 -9.11
C THR A 126 -14.58 8.36 -7.68
N GLU A 127 -15.82 8.24 -7.18
CA GLU A 127 -16.09 7.66 -5.87
C GLU A 127 -15.69 6.18 -5.81
N SER A 128 -15.18 5.78 -4.65
CA SER A 128 -14.80 4.39 -4.36
C SER A 128 -15.66 3.82 -3.23
N LEU A 129 -15.97 2.52 -3.31
CA LEU A 129 -16.68 1.81 -2.25
C LEU A 129 -15.91 1.84 -0.93
N ASN A 130 -14.59 1.83 -1.02
CA ASN A 130 -13.68 1.80 0.12
C ASN A 130 -12.54 2.80 -0.04
N GLY A 131 -12.45 3.76 0.88
CA GLY A 131 -11.43 4.79 0.84
C GLY A 131 -9.97 4.27 0.86
N ALA A 132 -9.72 3.03 1.30
CA ALA A 132 -8.37 2.45 1.27
C ALA A 132 -7.96 1.95 -0.13
N TRP A 133 -8.91 1.76 -1.05
CA TRP A 133 -8.63 1.19 -2.38
C TRP A 133 -7.88 2.13 -3.32
N TRP A 134 -7.73 3.41 -2.95
CA TRP A 134 -6.92 4.35 -3.72
C TRP A 134 -5.50 3.83 -4.02
N TYR A 135 -4.95 2.97 -3.13
CA TYR A 135 -3.62 2.39 -3.33
C TYR A 135 -3.56 1.42 -4.53
N MET A 136 -4.69 0.84 -4.94
CA MET A 136 -4.75 0.02 -6.16
C MET A 136 -4.44 0.85 -7.40
N SER A 137 -4.91 2.10 -7.44
CA SER A 137 -4.54 3.06 -8.51
C SER A 137 -3.04 3.38 -8.49
N ALA A 138 -2.44 3.50 -7.31
CA ALA A 138 -0.98 3.69 -7.20
C ALA A 138 -0.23 2.45 -7.68
N ALA A 139 -0.65 1.25 -7.29
CA ALA A 139 -0.04 -0.01 -7.73
C ALA A 139 -0.12 -0.19 -9.25
N PHE A 140 -1.26 0.18 -9.85
CA PHE A 140 -1.44 0.19 -11.31
C PHE A 140 -0.41 1.08 -12.00
N VAL A 141 -0.28 2.32 -11.53
CA VAL A 141 0.71 3.29 -12.06
C VAL A 141 2.14 2.77 -11.87
N PHE A 142 2.48 2.23 -10.71
CA PHE A 142 3.82 1.74 -10.41
C PHE A 142 4.25 0.58 -11.32
N ILE A 143 3.35 -0.35 -11.62
CA ILE A 143 3.63 -1.47 -12.52
C ILE A 143 3.91 -0.97 -13.94
N ILE A 144 3.14 0.01 -14.43
CA ILE A 144 3.31 0.57 -15.77
C ILE A 144 4.59 1.41 -15.87
N LEU A 145 4.88 2.22 -14.85
CA LEU A 145 6.03 3.12 -14.85
C LEU A 145 7.36 2.41 -14.60
N LEU A 146 7.37 1.23 -13.98
CA LEU A 146 8.61 0.57 -13.57
C LEU A 146 9.61 0.36 -14.73
N PRO A 147 9.24 -0.14 -15.92
CA PRO A 147 10.19 -0.30 -17.02
C PRO A 147 10.77 1.03 -17.51
N LEU A 148 9.96 2.08 -17.53
CA LEU A 148 10.41 3.43 -17.90
C LEU A 148 11.40 3.98 -16.86
N LEU A 149 11.11 3.82 -15.59
CA LEU A 149 11.98 4.23 -14.50
C LEU A 149 13.29 3.44 -14.50
N ASP A 150 13.23 2.13 -14.75
CA ASP A 150 14.44 1.32 -14.85
C ASP A 150 15.32 1.74 -16.03
N GLY A 151 14.73 1.97 -17.21
CA GLY A 151 15.46 2.52 -18.36
C GLY A 151 16.06 3.90 -18.09
N THR A 152 15.36 4.76 -17.34
CA THR A 152 15.88 6.07 -16.91
C THR A 152 17.06 5.91 -15.96
N ILE A 153 16.97 4.98 -15.00
CA ILE A 153 18.06 4.66 -14.06
C ILE A 153 19.27 4.11 -14.80
N GLU A 154 19.06 3.23 -15.79
CA GLU A 154 20.16 2.68 -16.60
C GLU A 154 20.88 3.75 -17.44
N LYS A 155 20.12 4.65 -18.04
CA LYS A 155 20.67 5.66 -18.96
C LYS A 155 21.29 6.85 -18.25
N PHE A 156 20.68 7.36 -17.19
CA PHE A 156 21.05 8.62 -16.54
C PHE A 156 21.49 8.45 -15.07
N GLY A 157 21.36 7.24 -14.51
CA GLY A 157 21.70 6.94 -13.13
C GLY A 157 20.57 7.19 -12.13
N GLY A 158 20.69 6.54 -10.96
CA GLY A 158 19.65 6.61 -9.91
C GLY A 158 19.49 8.01 -9.31
N ILE A 159 20.58 8.77 -9.17
CA ILE A 159 20.56 10.14 -8.61
C ILE A 159 19.73 11.05 -9.53
N PHE A 160 19.92 10.97 -10.84
CA PHE A 160 19.14 11.73 -11.80
C PHE A 160 17.65 11.40 -11.69
N CYS A 161 17.29 10.11 -11.64
CA CYS A 161 15.91 9.68 -11.49
C CYS A 161 15.27 10.23 -10.20
N ILE A 162 15.97 10.18 -9.08
CA ILE A 162 15.54 10.78 -7.81
C ILE A 162 15.33 12.28 -7.95
N ALA A 163 16.31 12.99 -8.54
CA ALA A 163 16.25 14.43 -8.72
C ALA A 163 15.05 14.86 -9.58
N VAL A 164 14.77 14.15 -10.67
CA VAL A 164 13.62 14.43 -11.53
C VAL A 164 12.32 14.23 -10.74
N ILE A 165 12.14 13.11 -10.04
CA ILE A 165 10.90 12.83 -9.28
C ILE A 165 10.72 13.83 -8.14
N PHE A 166 11.80 14.31 -7.53
CA PHE A 166 11.76 15.30 -6.46
C PHE A 166 11.47 16.72 -6.97
N LEU A 167 12.10 17.13 -8.07
CA LEU A 167 12.03 18.49 -8.58
C LEU A 167 10.83 18.73 -9.50
N LEU A 168 10.46 17.74 -10.33
CA LEU A 168 9.42 17.90 -11.34
C LEU A 168 8.07 18.37 -10.77
N PRO A 169 7.54 17.82 -9.67
CA PRO A 169 6.30 18.34 -9.09
C PRO A 169 6.41 19.81 -8.65
N ARG A 170 7.58 20.21 -8.16
CA ARG A 170 7.84 21.60 -7.72
C ARG A 170 7.92 22.57 -8.89
N ILE A 171 8.59 22.16 -9.97
CA ILE A 171 8.68 22.95 -11.20
C ILE A 171 7.31 23.14 -11.84
N LEU A 172 6.47 22.09 -11.81
CA LEU A 172 5.10 22.14 -12.34
C LEU A 172 4.09 22.80 -11.39
N GLY A 173 4.52 23.30 -10.23
CA GLY A 173 3.64 23.89 -9.25
C GLY A 173 2.68 22.89 -8.58
N ILE A 174 2.96 21.59 -8.69
CA ILE A 174 2.17 20.54 -8.05
C ILE A 174 2.56 20.47 -6.59
N GLY A 175 1.80 21.14 -5.72
CA GLY A 175 1.96 21.07 -4.27
C GLY A 175 1.51 19.72 -3.71
N PHE A 176 1.80 19.50 -2.42
CA PHE A 176 1.30 18.34 -1.69
C PHE A 176 -0.24 18.39 -1.60
N GLN A 177 -0.90 17.44 -2.22
CA GLN A 177 -2.36 17.33 -2.29
C GLN A 177 -2.94 16.21 -1.39
N GLY A 178 -2.18 15.79 -0.40
CA GLY A 178 -2.59 14.73 0.54
C GLY A 178 -1.96 13.37 0.24
N GLY A 179 -1.96 12.51 1.28
CA GLY A 179 -1.31 11.20 1.25
C GLY A 179 -2.05 10.11 0.47
N SER A 180 -3.06 10.45 -0.34
CA SER A 180 -3.79 9.50 -1.18
C SER A 180 -3.55 9.69 -2.69
N LYS A 181 -2.57 10.49 -3.07
CA LYS A 181 -2.17 10.65 -4.48
C LYS A 181 -0.99 9.74 -4.81
N PRO A 182 -1.02 9.00 -5.92
CA PRO A 182 0.04 8.04 -6.30
C PRO A 182 1.44 8.65 -6.36
N TYR A 183 1.57 9.88 -6.88
CA TYR A 183 2.88 10.55 -7.02
C TYR A 183 3.56 10.83 -5.67
N SER A 184 2.81 11.00 -4.57
CA SER A 184 3.38 11.23 -3.24
C SER A 184 4.26 10.06 -2.77
N PHE A 185 4.06 8.88 -3.33
CA PHE A 185 4.80 7.67 -2.99
C PHE A 185 5.78 7.23 -4.10
N LEU A 186 5.87 7.95 -5.22
CA LEU A 186 6.72 7.56 -6.33
C LEU A 186 8.21 7.58 -5.93
N LEU A 187 8.63 8.54 -5.12
CA LEU A 187 10.01 8.66 -4.68
C LEU A 187 10.42 7.49 -3.78
N ILE A 188 9.59 7.08 -2.82
CA ILE A 188 9.86 5.93 -1.95
C ILE A 188 9.79 4.61 -2.73
N PHE A 189 8.93 4.51 -3.75
CA PHE A 189 8.87 3.39 -4.67
C PHE A 189 10.19 3.25 -5.43
N VAL A 190 10.71 4.33 -6.00
CA VAL A 190 12.01 4.34 -6.71
C VAL A 190 13.16 4.04 -5.75
N ALA A 191 13.11 4.52 -4.50
CA ALA A 191 14.09 4.11 -3.48
C ALA A 191 14.11 2.58 -3.28
N GLY A 192 12.94 1.93 -3.29
CA GLY A 192 12.83 0.47 -3.27
C GLY A 192 13.48 -0.19 -4.49
N MET A 193 13.22 0.33 -5.70
CA MET A 193 13.85 -0.14 -6.94
C MET A 193 15.38 -0.05 -6.88
N LEU A 194 15.92 1.10 -6.44
CA LEU A 194 17.35 1.34 -6.33
C LEU A 194 18.01 0.43 -5.28
N CYS A 195 17.37 0.22 -4.13
CA CYS A 195 17.83 -0.72 -3.12
C CYS A 195 17.95 -2.15 -3.66
N CYS A 196 17.00 -2.57 -4.49
CA CYS A 196 17.06 -3.87 -5.18
C CYS A 196 18.19 -3.89 -6.22
N LYS A 197 18.21 -2.91 -7.13
CA LYS A 197 19.14 -2.86 -8.27
C LYS A 197 20.61 -2.83 -7.82
N TYR A 198 20.91 -2.10 -6.74
CA TYR A 198 22.28 -1.93 -6.23
C TYR A 198 22.65 -2.87 -5.07
N ASN A 199 21.81 -3.86 -4.74
CA ASN A 199 22.00 -4.78 -3.61
C ASN A 199 22.30 -4.05 -2.28
N PHE A 200 21.55 -2.97 -2.04
CA PHE A 200 21.81 -2.03 -0.94
C PHE A 200 21.76 -2.72 0.43
N PHE A 201 20.77 -3.56 0.68
CA PHE A 201 20.63 -4.25 1.97
C PHE A 201 21.78 -5.22 2.24
N GLN A 202 22.29 -5.93 1.21
CA GLN A 202 23.45 -6.78 1.36
C GLN A 202 24.68 -5.95 1.76
N LYS A 203 24.95 -4.86 1.06
CA LYS A 203 26.07 -3.95 1.38
C LYS A 203 25.94 -3.34 2.78
N LEU A 204 24.73 -2.95 3.16
CA LEU A 204 24.46 -2.43 4.51
C LEU A 204 24.73 -3.50 5.57
N HIS A 205 24.35 -4.75 5.27
CA HIS A 205 24.57 -5.88 6.17
C HIS A 205 26.06 -6.17 6.39
N GLU A 206 26.84 -6.12 5.34
CA GLU A 206 28.29 -6.40 5.34
C GLU A 206 29.11 -5.29 6.02
N TYR A 207 28.50 -4.13 6.32
CA TYR A 207 29.20 -3.01 6.96
C TYR A 207 29.76 -3.39 8.32
N ARG A 208 31.08 -3.28 8.46
CA ARG A 208 31.88 -3.86 9.58
C ARG A 208 31.56 -3.24 10.96
N ARG A 209 31.26 -1.94 11.04
CA ARG A 209 31.05 -1.25 12.33
C ARG A 209 29.61 -1.40 12.84
N LYS A 210 29.25 -2.63 13.23
CA LYS A 210 27.87 -3.00 13.62
C LYS A 210 27.29 -2.14 14.75
N LYS A 211 28.08 -1.84 15.80
CA LYS A 211 27.64 -0.99 16.93
C LYS A 211 27.36 0.44 16.47
N LEU A 212 28.26 1.03 15.68
CA LEU A 212 28.08 2.39 15.16
C LEU A 212 26.83 2.46 14.26
N LYS A 213 26.64 1.48 13.37
CA LYS A 213 25.45 1.38 12.52
C LYS A 213 24.17 1.34 13.37
N PHE A 214 24.14 0.52 14.41
CA PHE A 214 22.96 0.45 15.30
C PHE A 214 22.67 1.80 15.98
N ILE A 215 23.69 2.44 16.57
CA ILE A 215 23.53 3.75 17.23
C ILE A 215 23.04 4.79 16.22
N CYS A 216 23.68 4.89 15.04
CA CYS A 216 23.31 5.88 14.03
C CYS A 216 21.88 5.65 13.50
N LEU A 217 21.50 4.42 13.15
CA LEU A 217 20.15 4.14 12.64
C LEU A 217 19.09 4.38 13.73
N SER A 218 19.35 3.97 14.97
CA SER A 218 18.42 4.23 16.08
C SER A 218 18.27 5.72 16.36
N ALA A 219 19.36 6.47 16.40
CA ALA A 219 19.34 7.92 16.63
C ALA A 219 18.60 8.66 15.51
N LEU A 220 18.88 8.32 14.24
CA LEU A 220 18.21 8.91 13.10
C LEU A 220 16.72 8.58 13.07
N LEU A 221 16.34 7.32 13.36
CA LEU A 221 14.94 6.92 13.42
C LEU A 221 14.21 7.63 14.56
N CYS A 222 14.79 7.71 15.76
CA CYS A 222 14.21 8.43 16.89
C CYS A 222 14.04 9.92 16.57
N ALA A 223 15.06 10.56 16.01
CA ALA A 223 14.99 11.95 15.58
C ALA A 223 13.92 12.16 14.50
N GLY A 224 13.84 11.25 13.52
CA GLY A 224 12.84 11.28 12.47
C GLY A 224 11.42 11.16 13.00
N LEU A 225 11.17 10.23 13.91
CA LEU A 225 9.86 10.06 14.57
C LEU A 225 9.50 11.26 15.45
N PHE A 226 10.46 11.82 16.17
CA PHE A 226 10.25 13.03 16.98
C PHE A 226 9.89 14.25 16.12
N LEU A 227 10.55 14.40 14.99
CA LEU A 227 10.31 15.51 14.07
C LEU A 227 9.10 15.28 13.14
N TYR A 228 8.51 14.08 13.15
CA TYR A 228 7.48 13.66 12.20
C TYR A 228 6.32 14.65 12.08
N HIS A 229 5.85 15.21 13.20
CA HIS A 229 4.75 16.17 13.21
C HIS A 229 5.19 17.63 13.16
N LYS A 230 6.50 17.92 13.28
CA LYS A 230 7.04 19.28 13.34
C LYS A 230 7.36 19.86 11.97
N ILE A 231 7.57 19.00 10.95
CA ILE A 231 7.92 19.44 9.61
C ILE A 231 6.66 19.74 8.80
N ASP A 232 6.63 20.92 8.16
CA ASP A 232 5.53 21.32 7.29
C ASP A 232 5.49 20.45 6.03
N LEU A 233 4.38 19.73 5.85
CA LEU A 233 4.12 18.89 4.70
C LEU A 233 4.00 19.66 3.38
N LYS A 234 3.61 20.92 3.41
CA LYS A 234 3.48 21.72 2.19
C LYS A 234 4.84 21.98 1.54
N ILE A 235 5.88 22.07 2.36
CA ILE A 235 7.24 22.38 1.91
C ILE A 235 8.04 21.11 1.68
N PHE A 236 7.98 20.16 2.62
CA PHE A 236 8.85 18.98 2.61
C PHE A 236 8.12 17.71 3.02
N TRP A 237 7.16 17.26 2.19
CA TRP A 237 6.39 16.03 2.46
C TRP A 237 7.23 14.76 2.39
N GLU A 238 8.36 14.78 1.67
CA GLU A 238 9.27 13.64 1.55
C GLU A 238 9.85 13.20 2.89
N PHE A 239 9.93 14.14 3.86
CA PHE A 239 10.36 13.77 5.20
C PHE A 239 9.44 12.69 5.79
N ARG A 240 8.13 12.89 5.73
CA ARG A 240 7.14 11.94 6.26
C ARG A 240 6.91 10.73 5.38
N TYR A 241 6.96 10.91 4.06
CA TYR A 241 6.57 9.86 3.11
C TYR A 241 7.76 9.10 2.52
N VAL A 242 8.98 9.58 2.71
CA VAL A 242 10.19 8.93 2.17
C VAL A 242 11.22 8.69 3.27
N LEU A 243 11.72 9.75 3.91
CA LEU A 243 12.87 9.64 4.80
C LEU A 243 12.57 8.79 6.06
N VAL A 244 11.52 9.13 6.81
CA VAL A 244 11.18 8.40 8.04
C VAL A 244 10.77 6.95 7.76
N PRO A 245 9.90 6.65 6.77
CA PRO A 245 9.61 5.28 6.37
C PRO A 245 10.86 4.49 5.93
N PHE A 246 11.76 5.12 5.19
CA PHE A 246 13.01 4.48 4.75
C PHE A 246 13.90 4.11 5.94
N LEU A 247 14.10 5.03 6.90
CA LEU A 247 14.84 4.74 8.13
C LEU A 247 14.21 3.60 8.94
N LEU A 248 12.88 3.57 9.01
CA LEU A 248 12.16 2.48 9.68
C LEU A 248 12.38 1.13 8.96
N ILE A 249 12.32 1.12 7.63
CA ILE A 249 12.60 -0.09 6.84
C ILE A 249 14.03 -0.57 7.08
N LEU A 250 15.03 0.33 7.06
CA LEU A 250 16.42 -0.02 7.33
C LEU A 250 16.58 -0.66 8.71
N PHE A 251 15.95 -0.06 9.71
CA PHE A 251 16.00 -0.58 11.08
C PHE A 251 15.33 -1.96 11.18
N CYS A 252 14.15 -2.12 10.58
CA CYS A 252 13.43 -3.39 10.57
C CYS A 252 14.22 -4.49 9.89
N VAL A 253 14.79 -4.24 8.71
CA VAL A 253 15.55 -5.24 7.95
C VAL A 253 16.84 -5.63 8.67
N GLU A 254 17.57 -4.66 9.24
CA GLU A 254 18.84 -4.93 9.90
C GLU A 254 18.72 -5.60 11.27
N TYR A 255 17.63 -5.33 12.01
CA TYR A 255 17.53 -5.75 13.41
C TYR A 255 16.27 -6.55 13.71
N LEU A 256 15.09 -6.06 13.31
CA LEU A 256 13.82 -6.66 13.71
C LEU A 256 13.58 -8.02 13.03
N PHE A 257 13.86 -8.12 11.73
CA PHE A 257 13.65 -9.36 10.97
C PHE A 257 14.65 -10.47 11.29
N ARG A 258 15.68 -10.18 12.08
CA ARG A 258 16.61 -11.20 12.62
C ARG A 258 16.07 -11.92 13.85
N ILE A 259 15.07 -11.36 14.48
CA ILE A 259 14.36 -11.98 15.59
C ILE A 259 13.39 -12.98 14.98
N THR A 260 13.75 -14.25 15.01
CA THR A 260 13.03 -15.34 14.32
C THR A 260 11.51 -15.33 14.59
N PRO A 261 11.01 -15.22 15.83
CA PRO A 261 9.57 -15.19 16.08
C PRO A 261 8.87 -13.99 15.40
N VAL A 262 9.52 -12.81 15.41
CA VAL A 262 8.99 -11.60 14.78
C VAL A 262 8.94 -11.78 13.26
N SER A 263 10.02 -12.30 12.67
CA SER A 263 10.11 -12.57 11.24
C SER A 263 9.03 -13.54 10.77
N LEU A 264 8.84 -14.66 11.48
CA LEU A 264 7.81 -15.65 11.15
C LEU A 264 6.39 -15.06 11.26
N PHE A 265 6.12 -14.30 12.31
CA PHE A 265 4.83 -13.61 12.49
C PHE A 265 4.55 -12.61 11.37
N LEU A 266 5.53 -11.77 11.01
CA LEU A 266 5.38 -10.80 9.93
C LEU A 266 5.26 -11.45 8.56
N GLN A 267 5.98 -12.56 8.30
CA GLN A 267 5.81 -13.35 7.08
C GLN A 267 4.41 -13.95 6.97
N TYR A 268 3.87 -14.46 8.09
CA TYR A 268 2.51 -14.96 8.15
C TYR A 268 1.48 -13.86 7.83
N LEU A 269 1.57 -12.69 8.47
CA LEU A 269 0.71 -11.56 8.17
C LEU A 269 0.90 -11.06 6.73
N GLY A 270 2.12 -11.09 6.23
CA GLY A 270 2.45 -10.69 4.86
C GLY A 270 1.69 -11.48 3.79
N LYS A 271 1.46 -12.78 4.00
CA LYS A 271 0.67 -13.62 3.08
C LYS A 271 -0.80 -13.16 2.95
N HIS A 272 -1.34 -12.56 4.00
CA HIS A 272 -2.72 -12.07 4.07
C HIS A 272 -2.82 -10.56 3.91
N SER A 273 -1.70 -9.85 3.81
CA SER A 273 -1.63 -8.38 3.90
C SER A 273 -2.52 -7.66 2.88
N MET A 274 -2.60 -8.17 1.65
CA MET A 274 -3.46 -7.59 0.61
C MET A 274 -4.95 -7.69 1.00
N ASN A 275 -5.42 -8.86 1.38
CA ASN A 275 -6.82 -9.04 1.79
C ASN A 275 -7.12 -8.19 3.04
N ILE A 276 -6.22 -8.19 4.04
CA ILE A 276 -6.35 -7.36 5.26
C ILE A 276 -6.47 -5.89 4.87
N TRP A 277 -5.58 -5.41 4.00
CA TRP A 277 -5.63 -4.03 3.51
C TRP A 277 -6.96 -3.69 2.84
N LEU A 278 -7.47 -4.57 1.99
CA LEU A 278 -8.69 -4.34 1.24
C LEU A 278 -9.96 -4.31 2.11
N VAL A 279 -9.94 -4.97 3.29
CA VAL A 279 -11.15 -5.14 4.11
C VAL A 279 -11.14 -4.41 5.45
N HIS A 280 -9.98 -3.99 6.00
CA HIS A 280 -9.88 -3.45 7.36
C HIS A 280 -10.74 -2.20 7.60
N THR A 281 -10.93 -1.37 6.58
CA THR A 281 -11.80 -0.19 6.69
C THR A 281 -13.26 -0.56 6.78
N PHE A 282 -13.70 -1.61 6.08
CA PHE A 282 -15.05 -2.15 6.24
C PHE A 282 -15.28 -2.67 7.66
N VAL A 283 -14.30 -3.39 8.22
CA VAL A 283 -14.37 -3.85 9.62
C VAL A 283 -14.49 -2.66 10.57
N ARG A 284 -13.63 -1.64 10.40
CA ARG A 284 -13.68 -0.41 11.21
C ARG A 284 -15.01 0.32 11.09
N ASP A 285 -15.58 0.41 9.90
CA ASP A 285 -16.74 1.27 9.63
C ASP A 285 -18.07 0.53 9.85
N SER A 286 -18.16 -0.77 9.55
CA SER A 286 -19.38 -1.57 9.74
C SER A 286 -19.46 -2.19 11.13
N LEU A 287 -18.34 -2.64 11.69
CA LEU A 287 -18.28 -3.26 13.01
C LEU A 287 -17.75 -2.30 14.09
N GLY A 288 -17.61 -1.01 13.75
CA GLY A 288 -17.01 0.00 14.61
C GLY A 288 -17.60 0.03 16.01
N LYS A 289 -18.94 -0.04 16.15
CA LYS A 289 -19.58 -0.03 17.46
C LYS A 289 -19.12 -1.19 18.37
N TYR A 290 -18.88 -2.38 17.81
CA TYR A 290 -18.42 -3.56 18.57
C TYR A 290 -16.93 -3.46 18.89
N VAL A 291 -16.12 -3.00 17.91
CA VAL A 291 -14.69 -2.87 18.08
C VAL A 291 -14.33 -1.76 19.08
N PHE A 292 -15.00 -0.61 19.03
CA PHE A 292 -14.78 0.47 20.00
C PHE A 292 -15.41 0.18 21.37
N ALA A 293 -16.40 -0.72 21.45
CA ALA A 293 -16.95 -1.20 22.73
C ALA A 293 -15.92 -1.95 23.60
N LEU A 294 -14.77 -2.36 23.05
CA LEU A 294 -13.65 -2.91 23.80
C LEU A 294 -13.00 -1.87 24.73
N LYS A 295 -13.26 -0.58 24.51
CA LYS A 295 -12.87 0.57 25.32
C LYS A 295 -11.37 0.77 25.57
N LYS A 296 -10.48 -0.10 25.07
CA LYS A 296 -9.02 0.02 25.26
C LYS A 296 -8.36 0.33 23.91
N PHE A 297 -7.59 1.43 23.84
CA PHE A 297 -7.02 1.93 22.58
C PHE A 297 -6.16 0.90 21.85
N TRP A 298 -5.42 0.06 22.56
CA TRP A 298 -4.56 -0.97 21.96
C TRP A 298 -5.31 -2.23 21.53
N LEU A 299 -6.47 -2.56 22.16
CA LEU A 299 -7.30 -3.71 21.74
C LEU A 299 -8.05 -3.43 20.43
N ILE A 300 -8.40 -2.19 20.16
CA ILE A 300 -9.14 -1.79 18.96
C ILE A 300 -8.41 -2.21 17.67
N PRO A 301 -7.14 -1.80 17.43
CA PRO A 301 -6.42 -2.22 16.24
C PRO A 301 -6.15 -3.73 16.19
N VAL A 302 -5.94 -4.38 17.34
CA VAL A 302 -5.79 -5.84 17.40
C VAL A 302 -7.07 -6.53 16.97
N ALA A 303 -8.23 -6.09 17.45
CA ALA A 303 -9.52 -6.64 17.04
C ALA A 303 -9.79 -6.45 15.54
N VAL A 304 -9.52 -5.25 15.00
CA VAL A 304 -9.62 -4.99 13.55
C VAL A 304 -8.71 -5.94 12.77
N LEU A 305 -7.48 -6.15 13.21
CA LEU A 305 -6.53 -7.05 12.56
C LEU A 305 -7.04 -8.51 12.57
N VAL A 306 -7.47 -9.02 13.73
CA VAL A 306 -7.96 -10.39 13.89
C VAL A 306 -9.21 -10.64 13.04
N ILE A 307 -10.17 -9.71 13.05
CA ILE A 307 -11.39 -9.82 12.23
C ILE A 307 -11.04 -9.77 10.74
N SER A 308 -10.17 -8.83 10.34
CA SER A 308 -9.72 -8.72 8.94
C SER A 308 -8.97 -9.96 8.47
N LEU A 309 -8.19 -10.59 9.34
CA LEU A 309 -7.51 -11.85 9.07
C LEU A 309 -8.54 -13.00 8.88
N GLY A 310 -9.57 -13.09 9.74
CA GLY A 310 -10.67 -14.03 9.57
C GLY A 310 -11.38 -13.85 8.22
N ILE A 311 -11.69 -12.61 7.83
CA ILE A 311 -12.28 -12.29 6.52
C ILE A 311 -11.31 -12.68 5.39
N SER A 312 -10.00 -12.50 5.56
CA SER A 312 -9.01 -12.92 4.57
C SER A 312 -9.08 -14.43 4.29
N TYR A 313 -9.22 -15.25 5.33
CA TYR A 313 -9.42 -16.71 5.15
C TYR A 313 -10.72 -17.04 4.43
N CYS A 314 -11.82 -16.36 4.77
CA CYS A 314 -13.10 -16.52 4.09
C CYS A 314 -12.97 -16.16 2.59
N LEU A 315 -12.31 -15.06 2.26
CA LEU A 315 -12.07 -14.66 0.86
C LEU A 315 -11.24 -15.70 0.11
N ASP A 316 -10.17 -16.22 0.71
CA ASP A 316 -9.33 -17.22 0.06
C ASP A 316 -10.09 -18.56 -0.12
N PHE A 317 -10.94 -18.93 0.83
CA PHE A 317 -11.85 -20.07 0.69
C PHE A 317 -12.85 -19.85 -0.45
N LEU A 318 -13.50 -18.68 -0.51
CA LEU A 318 -14.42 -18.32 -1.59
C LEU A 318 -13.74 -18.35 -2.96
N LYS A 319 -12.52 -17.80 -3.10
CA LYS A 319 -11.74 -17.87 -4.35
C LYS A 319 -11.48 -19.32 -4.78
N LYS A 320 -11.33 -20.24 -3.83
CA LYS A 320 -11.10 -21.66 -4.10
C LYS A 320 -12.39 -22.36 -4.60
N ILE A 321 -13.51 -22.23 -3.88
CA ILE A 321 -14.77 -22.91 -4.20
C ILE A 321 -15.44 -22.39 -5.47
N THR A 322 -15.32 -21.09 -5.75
CA THR A 322 -15.85 -20.47 -6.98
C THR A 322 -15.03 -20.80 -8.23
N GLY A 323 -13.92 -21.49 -8.10
CA GLY A 323 -13.01 -21.74 -9.21
C GLY A 323 -12.28 -20.51 -9.76
N TYR A 324 -12.39 -19.35 -9.07
CA TYR A 324 -11.76 -18.10 -9.48
C TYR A 324 -10.25 -18.24 -9.71
N GLN A 325 -9.57 -19.01 -8.84
CA GLN A 325 -8.13 -19.26 -8.98
C GLN A 325 -7.79 -20.04 -10.27
N LYS A 326 -8.69 -20.91 -10.75
CA LYS A 326 -8.51 -21.63 -12.03
C LYS A 326 -8.67 -20.65 -13.20
N LEU A 327 -9.68 -19.78 -13.15
CA LEU A 327 -9.90 -18.76 -14.16
C LEU A 327 -8.67 -17.85 -14.31
N ILE A 328 -8.14 -17.33 -13.20
CA ILE A 328 -6.95 -16.46 -13.24
C ILE A 328 -5.71 -17.19 -13.78
N ARG A 329 -5.52 -18.46 -13.44
CA ARG A 329 -4.44 -19.26 -14.04
C ARG A 329 -4.57 -19.41 -15.55
N LEU A 330 -5.78 -19.67 -16.05
CA LEU A 330 -6.06 -19.75 -17.49
C LEU A 330 -5.80 -18.40 -18.18
N LEU A 331 -6.23 -17.28 -17.59
CA LEU A 331 -5.98 -15.96 -18.14
C LEU A 331 -4.47 -15.65 -18.20
N LYS A 332 -3.72 -15.98 -17.15
CA LYS A 332 -2.25 -15.82 -17.14
C LYS A 332 -1.59 -16.64 -18.26
N LYS A 333 -2.01 -17.88 -18.42
CA LYS A 333 -1.51 -18.75 -19.51
C LYS A 333 -1.78 -18.13 -20.88
N LYS A 334 -3.00 -17.63 -21.12
CA LYS A 334 -3.35 -16.95 -22.38
C LYS A 334 -2.52 -15.69 -22.62
N VAL A 335 -2.22 -14.91 -21.58
CA VAL A 335 -1.33 -13.74 -21.70
C VAL A 335 0.05 -14.19 -22.19
N THR A 336 0.65 -15.20 -21.54
CA THR A 336 1.96 -15.73 -21.98
C THR A 336 1.92 -16.28 -23.40
N GLU A 337 0.91 -17.05 -23.76
CA GLU A 337 0.74 -17.61 -25.11
C GLU A 337 0.56 -16.51 -26.18
N HIS A 338 -0.18 -15.44 -25.88
CA HIS A 338 -0.38 -14.33 -26.81
C HIS A 338 0.92 -13.62 -27.18
N TYR A 339 1.86 -13.50 -26.26
CA TYR A 339 3.15 -12.88 -26.52
C TYR A 339 4.15 -13.86 -27.16
N ALA A 340 4.05 -15.17 -26.87
CA ALA A 340 4.88 -16.19 -27.50
C ALA A 340 4.60 -16.42 -28.99
N VAL A 341 3.39 -16.12 -29.47
CA VAL A 341 3.00 -16.26 -30.90
C VAL A 341 3.46 -15.05 -31.73
N ARG A 342 3.88 -13.95 -31.11
CA ARG A 342 4.33 -12.73 -31.81
C ARG A 342 5.85 -12.65 -32.03
N GLU A 343 6.58 -13.63 -31.54
CA GLU A 343 8.00 -13.87 -31.82
C GLU A 343 8.17 -14.88 -32.97
#